data_a6fd696b6197a08552e1eb94e7431210
#
_entry.id   a6fd696b6197a08552e1eb94e7431210
#
_cell.length_a   1.000
_cell.length_b   1.000
_cell.length_c   1.000
_cell.angle_alpha   90.00
_cell.angle_beta   90.00
_cell.angle_gamma   90.00
#
_symmetry.space_group_name_H-M   'P 1'
#
loop_
_entity.id
_entity.type
_entity.pdbx_description
1 polymer ?
#
loop_
_entity_poly.entity_id
_entity_poly.type
_entity_poly.pdbx_seq_one_letter_code
_entity_poly.pdbx_strand_id
1 'polypeptide(L)'
;VPKWEVFFMQIRESAEDYLEAILVLSKKGGGVRSVDIATMLGVSKPSVSHAMKLLREDGYIAMDRYGTVTLMDKGAEIANRI
;
A
#
# COMPACT_ATOMS: atom_id res chain seq x y z
N VAL A 1 -22.35 -13.73 6.46
CA VAL A 1 -20.91 -13.57 6.19
C VAL A 1 -20.19 -13.22 7.48
N PRO A 2 -19.16 -13.99 7.88
CA PRO A 2 -18.39 -13.66 9.09
C PRO A 2 -17.75 -12.28 8.99
N LYS A 3 -17.63 -11.58 10.12
CA LYS A 3 -17.02 -10.25 10.16
C LYS A 3 -15.61 -10.20 9.58
N TRP A 4 -14.82 -11.26 9.79
CA TRP A 4 -13.46 -11.33 9.29
C TRP A 4 -13.41 -11.42 7.75
N GLU A 5 -14.42 -12.02 7.10
CA GLU A 5 -14.50 -12.04 5.63
C GLU A 5 -14.73 -10.65 5.07
N VAL A 6 -15.62 -9.88 5.68
CA VAL A 6 -15.87 -8.49 5.29
C VAL A 6 -14.59 -7.67 5.47
N PHE A 7 -13.88 -7.89 6.57
CA PHE A 7 -12.61 -7.24 6.85
C PHE A 7 -11.56 -7.55 5.77
N PHE A 8 -11.43 -8.82 5.37
CA PHE A 8 -10.53 -9.22 4.29
C PHE A 8 -10.93 -8.63 2.94
N MET A 9 -12.22 -8.55 2.65
CA MET A 9 -12.71 -7.92 1.42
C MET A 9 -12.34 -6.44 1.37
N GLN A 10 -12.49 -5.73 2.48
CA GLN A 10 -12.10 -4.33 2.57
C GLN A 10 -10.61 -4.13 2.35
N ILE A 11 -9.78 -5.01 2.91
CA ILE A 11 -8.33 -4.97 2.71
C ILE A 11 -7.98 -5.20 1.24
N ARG A 12 -8.64 -6.13 0.55
CA ARG A 12 -8.39 -6.39 -0.86
C ARG A 12 -8.72 -5.20 -1.74
N GLU A 13 -9.86 -4.55 -1.50
CA GLU A 13 -10.25 -3.35 -2.23
C GLU A 13 -9.27 -2.21 -1.96
N SER A 14 -8.87 -2.06 -0.71
CA SER A 14 -7.92 -1.03 -0.31
C SER A 14 -6.51 -1.29 -0.83
N ALA A 15 -6.12 -2.57 -1.03
CA ALA A 15 -4.78 -2.92 -1.51
C ALA A 15 -4.48 -2.29 -2.87
N GLU A 16 -5.43 -2.31 -3.79
CA GLU A 16 -5.26 -1.67 -5.10
C GLU A 16 -5.07 -0.17 -4.97
N ASP A 17 -5.84 0.49 -4.10
CA ASP A 17 -5.71 1.92 -3.84
C ASP A 17 -4.34 2.25 -3.23
N TYR A 18 -3.85 1.44 -2.31
CA TYR A 18 -2.54 1.62 -1.71
C TYR A 18 -1.42 1.47 -2.75
N LEU A 19 -1.50 0.45 -3.59
CA LEU A 19 -0.49 0.20 -4.63
C LEU A 19 -0.49 1.33 -5.67
N GLU A 20 -1.66 1.81 -6.06
CA GLU A 20 -1.78 2.96 -6.97
C GLU A 20 -1.18 4.22 -6.36
N ALA A 21 -1.46 4.49 -5.08
CA ALA A 21 -0.90 5.64 -4.38
C ALA A 21 0.62 5.59 -4.34
N ILE A 22 1.19 4.41 -4.06
CA ILE A 22 2.63 4.22 -4.04
C ILE A 22 3.22 4.50 -5.43
N LEU A 23 2.58 4.01 -6.48
CA LEU A 23 3.04 4.25 -7.86
C LEU A 23 3.05 5.74 -8.19
N VAL A 24 1.95 6.43 -7.90
CA VAL A 24 1.82 7.87 -8.17
C VAL A 24 2.89 8.66 -7.40
N LEU A 25 3.05 8.37 -6.12
CA LEU A 25 4.04 9.04 -5.28
C LEU A 25 5.47 8.73 -5.72
N SER A 26 5.74 7.51 -6.17
CA SER A 26 7.05 7.11 -6.69
C SER A 26 7.44 7.94 -7.92
N LYS A 27 6.50 8.26 -8.77
CA LYS A 27 6.74 9.06 -9.98
C LYS A 27 7.13 10.50 -9.66
N LYS A 28 6.76 11.00 -8.49
CA LYS A 28 7.12 12.36 -8.06
C LYS A 28 8.58 12.45 -7.58
N GLY A 29 9.21 11.32 -7.33
CA GLY A 29 10.58 11.25 -6.82
C GLY A 29 10.65 11.42 -5.30
N GLY A 30 11.81 11.14 -4.73
CA GLY A 30 12.09 11.41 -3.32
C GLY A 30 11.55 10.37 -2.34
N GLY A 31 11.46 9.13 -2.63
CA GLY A 31 11.08 8.07 -1.69
C GLY A 31 9.66 8.19 -1.12
N VAL A 32 8.95 7.09 -1.06
CA VAL A 32 7.57 7.05 -0.56
C VAL A 32 7.56 6.55 0.87
N ARG A 33 6.84 7.26 1.74
CA ARG A 33 6.68 6.87 3.14
C ARG A 33 5.20 6.68 3.48
N SER A 34 4.95 5.96 4.57
CA SER A 34 3.58 5.70 5.02
C SER A 34 2.79 6.99 5.25
N VAL A 35 3.45 8.04 5.75
CA VAL A 35 2.78 9.33 5.98
C VAL A 35 2.30 9.96 4.67
N ASP A 36 3.06 9.80 3.60
CA ASP A 36 2.68 10.32 2.28
C ASP A 36 1.43 9.61 1.75
N ILE A 37 1.39 8.30 1.94
CA ILE A 37 0.26 7.47 1.54
C ILE A 37 -0.99 7.85 2.35
N ALA A 38 -0.83 7.99 3.66
CA ALA A 38 -1.93 8.38 4.56
C ALA A 38 -2.54 9.71 4.13
N THR A 39 -1.69 10.69 3.84
CA THR A 39 -2.12 12.02 3.41
C THR A 39 -2.85 11.94 2.05
N MET A 40 -2.29 11.21 1.10
CA MET A 40 -2.87 11.10 -0.24
C MET A 40 -4.25 10.43 -0.22
N LEU A 41 -4.40 9.36 0.56
CA LEU A 41 -5.64 8.58 0.60
C LEU A 41 -6.64 9.07 1.65
N GLY A 42 -6.21 9.97 2.54
CA GLY A 42 -7.08 10.47 3.61
C GLY A 42 -7.41 9.41 4.65
N VAL A 43 -6.48 8.50 4.92
CA VAL A 43 -6.66 7.42 5.89
C VAL A 43 -5.72 7.60 7.09
N SER A 44 -5.98 6.89 8.18
CA SER A 44 -5.17 7.00 9.39
C SER A 44 -3.81 6.32 9.23
N LYS A 45 -2.81 6.79 9.99
CA LYS A 45 -1.49 6.17 9.99
C LYS A 45 -1.52 4.71 10.42
N PRO A 46 -2.28 4.30 11.48
CA PRO A 46 -2.38 2.89 11.81
C PRO A 46 -2.94 2.02 10.69
N SER A 47 -3.92 2.54 9.93
CA SER A 47 -4.48 1.82 8.78
C SER A 47 -3.43 1.59 7.71
N VAL A 48 -2.64 2.63 7.39
CA VAL A 48 -1.56 2.52 6.40
C VAL A 48 -0.49 1.54 6.89
N SER A 49 -0.08 1.63 8.15
CA SER A 49 0.94 0.74 8.71
C SER A 49 0.51 -0.71 8.62
N HIS A 50 -0.76 -0.99 8.92
CA HIS A 50 -1.31 -2.34 8.82
C HIS A 50 -1.33 -2.83 7.38
N ALA A 51 -1.78 -1.99 6.46
CA ALA A 51 -1.81 -2.31 5.02
C ALA A 51 -0.39 -2.57 4.48
N MET A 52 0.57 -1.73 4.85
CA MET A 52 1.96 -1.88 4.42
C MET A 52 2.55 -3.20 4.91
N LYS A 53 2.24 -3.58 6.14
CA LYS A 53 2.69 -4.86 6.69
C LYS A 53 2.16 -6.04 5.86
N LEU A 54 0.87 -6.03 5.55
CA LEU A 54 0.24 -7.10 4.76
C LEU A 54 0.79 -7.16 3.33
N LEU A 55 0.93 -6.01 2.69
CA LEU A 55 1.46 -5.94 1.33
C LEU A 55 2.92 -6.40 1.27
N ARG A 56 3.70 -6.08 2.29
CA ARG A 56 5.09 -6.53 2.38
C ARG A 56 5.16 -8.05 2.57
N GLU A 57 4.34 -8.60 3.46
CA GLU A 57 4.29 -10.06 3.71
C GLU A 57 3.91 -10.83 2.45
N ASP A 58 3.03 -10.28 1.62
CA ASP A 58 2.58 -10.90 0.38
C ASP A 58 3.50 -10.62 -0.81
N GLY A 59 4.56 -9.85 -0.62
CA GLY A 59 5.55 -9.60 -1.67
C GLY A 59 5.20 -8.53 -2.69
N TYR A 60 4.21 -7.70 -2.41
CA TYR A 60 3.83 -6.61 -3.32
C TYR A 60 4.72 -5.39 -3.18
N ILE A 61 5.25 -5.17 -1.99
CA ILE A 61 6.13 -4.03 -1.69
C ILE A 61 7.32 -4.49 -0.86
N ALA A 62 8.35 -3.66 -0.86
CA ALA A 62 9.47 -3.76 0.07
C ALA A 62 9.52 -2.48 0.89
N MET A 63 10.04 -2.57 2.10
CA MET A 63 10.24 -1.42 2.96
C MET A 63 11.64 -1.52 3.55
N ASP A 64 12.42 -0.45 3.42
CA ASP A 64 13.75 -0.42 4.00
C ASP A 64 13.68 -0.04 5.49
N ARG A 65 14.83 -0.04 6.17
CA ARG A 65 14.91 0.28 7.60
C ARG A 65 14.53 1.72 7.94
N TYR A 66 14.49 2.59 6.94
CA TYR A 66 14.11 3.99 7.12
C TYR A 66 12.62 4.23 6.85
N GLY A 67 11.87 3.17 6.53
CA GLY A 67 10.46 3.26 6.26
C GLY A 67 10.11 3.67 4.82
N THR A 68 11.08 3.66 3.92
CA THR A 68 10.84 3.95 2.51
C THR A 68 10.22 2.75 1.82
N VAL A 69 9.07 2.97 1.17
CA VAL A 69 8.28 1.94 0.51
C VAL A 69 8.63 1.89 -0.97
N THR A 70 8.86 0.69 -1.48
CA THR A 70 9.15 0.46 -2.90
C THR A 70 8.23 -0.62 -3.44
N LEU A 71 7.66 -0.40 -4.64
CA LEU A 71 6.87 -1.44 -5.31
C LEU A 71 7.78 -2.56 -5.81
N MET A 72 7.41 -3.79 -5.50
CA MET A 72 8.02 -4.96 -6.13
C MET A 72 7.31 -5.21 -7.46
N ASP A 73 7.88 -6.07 -8.31
CA ASP A 73 7.31 -6.33 -9.65
C ASP A 73 5.84 -6.73 -9.60
N LYS A 74 5.48 -7.57 -8.66
CA LYS A 74 4.12 -8.03 -8.46
C LYS A 74 3.16 -6.87 -8.12
N GLY A 75 3.59 -5.96 -7.26
CA GLY A 75 2.80 -4.78 -6.90
C GLY A 75 2.71 -3.77 -8.02
N ALA A 76 3.81 -3.55 -8.74
CA ALA A 76 3.85 -2.64 -9.88
C ALA A 76 2.92 -3.11 -10.99
N GLU A 77 2.87 -4.41 -11.24
CA GLU A 77 1.98 -5.00 -12.24
C GLU A 77 0.52 -4.68 -11.92
N ILE A 78 0.11 -4.85 -10.67
CA ILE A 78 -1.27 -4.55 -10.26
C ILE A 78 -1.54 -3.04 -10.34
N ALA A 79 -0.63 -2.22 -9.85
CA ALA A 79 -0.80 -0.76 -9.87
C ALA A 79 -0.95 -0.21 -11.30
N ASN A 80 -0.24 -0.79 -12.26
CA ASN A 80 -0.30 -0.36 -13.65
C ASN A 80 -1.57 -0.80 -14.38
N ARG A 81 -2.34 -1.73 -13.84
CA ARG A 81 -3.61 -2.17 -14.42
C ARG A 81 -4.78 -1.24 -14.08
N ILE A 82 -4.63 -0.44 -13.06
CA ILE A 82 -5.71 0.42 -12.54
C ILE A 82 -5.87 1.70 -13.34
#